data_dbcc4ff6a80c0a405c6c613aec0a79bc
#
_entry.id   dbcc4ff6a80c0a405c6c613aec0a79bc
#
_cell.length_a   1.000
_cell.length_b   1.000
_cell.length_c   1.000
_cell.angle_alpha   90.00
_cell.angle_beta   90.00
_cell.angle_gamma   90.00
#
_symmetry.space_group_name_H-M   'P 1'
#
loop_
_entity.id
_entity.type
_entity.pdbx_description
1 polymer ?
#
loop_
_entity_poly.entity_id
_entity_poly.type
_entity_poly.pdbx_seq_one_letter_code
_entity_poly.pdbx_strand_id
1 'polypeptide(L)'
;MLFRSDINVAEVHDAFSVCELMAISELGITANDKSGEFVRDLFNTENRMINPRGGLIGAGHPLGATGISQTIEIATQLRGKSEKRQISNLKTGLVHNMSAAGTSSSVMVLEN
;
A
#
# COMPACT_ATOMS: atom_id res chain seq x y z
N MET A 1 12.33 -8.61 14.01
CA MET A 1 11.54 -7.37 14.18
C MET A 1 11.57 -6.64 12.85
N LEU A 2 10.41 -6.35 12.27
CA LEU A 2 10.30 -5.58 11.04
C LEU A 2 10.28 -4.08 11.39
N PHE A 3 11.08 -3.31 10.66
CA PHE A 3 11.07 -1.85 10.72
C PHE A 3 10.41 -1.30 9.45
N ARG A 4 9.93 -0.06 9.50
CA ARG A 4 9.32 0.58 8.32
C ARG A 4 10.25 0.60 7.09
N SER A 5 11.56 0.69 7.32
CA SER A 5 12.58 0.63 6.26
C SER A 5 12.62 -0.71 5.52
N ASP A 6 11.99 -1.75 6.08
CA ASP A 6 11.94 -3.07 5.49
C ASP A 6 10.78 -3.23 4.51
N ILE A 7 9.75 -2.37 4.62
CA ILE A 7 8.61 -2.36 3.70
C ILE A 7 9.00 -1.71 2.38
N ASN A 8 8.93 -2.49 1.32
CA ASN A 8 9.33 -2.05 -0.02
C ASN A 8 8.15 -1.69 -0.92
N VAL A 9 6.97 -2.26 -0.63
CA VAL A 9 5.73 -1.99 -1.36
C VAL A 9 4.54 -2.14 -0.41
N ALA A 10 3.52 -1.31 -0.57
CA ALA A 10 2.31 -1.42 0.24
C ALA A 10 1.05 -1.12 -0.56
N GLU A 11 0.01 -1.90 -0.32
CA GLU A 11 -1.37 -1.59 -0.70
C GLU A 11 -2.11 -1.12 0.57
N VAL A 12 -2.55 0.11 0.60
CA VAL A 12 -3.28 0.71 1.72
C VAL A 12 -4.71 1.04 1.33
N HIS A 13 -5.60 1.09 2.30
CA HIS A 13 -7.02 1.37 2.08
C HIS A 13 -7.25 2.86 1.83
N ASP A 14 -7.31 3.26 0.58
CA ASP A 14 -7.47 4.63 0.09
C ASP A 14 -8.88 4.91 -0.44
N ALA A 15 -9.92 4.45 0.27
CA ALA A 15 -11.32 4.78 -0.07
C ALA A 15 -11.55 6.29 -0.21
N PHE A 16 -10.79 7.07 0.53
CA PHE A 16 -10.62 8.52 0.41
C PHE A 16 -9.13 8.86 0.46
N SER A 17 -8.71 9.91 -0.25
CA SER A 17 -7.31 10.32 -0.27
C SER A 17 -6.71 10.62 1.12
N VAL A 18 -7.51 11.16 2.03
CA VAL A 18 -7.10 11.39 3.41
C VAL A 18 -6.83 10.07 4.15
N CYS A 19 -7.54 9.00 3.84
CA CYS A 19 -7.31 7.69 4.44
C CYS A 19 -5.95 7.13 4.06
N GLU A 20 -5.48 7.36 2.83
CA GLU A 20 -4.14 6.99 2.41
C GLU A 20 -3.07 7.71 3.22
N LEU A 21 -3.20 9.03 3.37
CA LEU A 21 -2.25 9.83 4.16
C LEU A 21 -2.19 9.37 5.62
N MET A 22 -3.36 9.13 6.22
CA MET A 22 -3.43 8.61 7.59
C MET A 22 -2.81 7.22 7.71
N ALA A 23 -3.13 6.32 6.79
CA ALA A 23 -2.58 4.96 6.80
C ALA A 23 -1.06 4.96 6.68
N ILE A 24 -0.50 5.74 5.76
CA ILE A 24 0.95 5.87 5.57
C ILE A 24 1.64 6.38 6.84
N SER A 25 1.03 7.34 7.52
CA SER A 25 1.51 7.90 8.79
C SER A 25 1.42 6.89 9.92
N GLU A 26 0.23 6.34 10.17
CA GLU A 26 -0.05 5.43 11.29
C GLU A 26 0.70 4.09 11.18
N LEU A 27 0.90 3.59 9.97
CA LEU A 27 1.71 2.41 9.71
C LEU A 27 3.22 2.68 9.82
N GLY A 28 3.61 3.93 10.06
CA GLY A 28 5.00 4.33 10.21
C GLY A 28 5.81 4.23 8.91
N ILE A 29 5.15 4.23 7.74
CA ILE A 29 5.82 4.23 6.43
C ILE A 29 6.57 5.56 6.24
N THR A 30 6.03 6.64 6.77
CA THR A 30 6.70 7.93 6.85
C THR A 30 6.56 8.54 8.25
N ALA A 31 7.27 9.63 8.54
CA ALA A 31 7.07 10.39 9.78
C ALA A 31 5.68 11.03 9.78
N ASN A 32 5.05 11.13 10.96
CA ASN A 32 3.65 11.50 11.14
C ASN A 32 3.21 12.81 10.47
N ASP A 33 4.10 13.78 10.36
CA ASP A 33 3.84 15.11 9.78
C ASP A 33 4.24 15.21 8.29
N LYS A 34 4.75 14.13 7.68
CA LYS A 34 5.34 14.12 6.33
C LYS A 34 4.62 13.30 5.29
N SER A 35 3.45 12.73 5.62
CA SER A 35 2.72 11.87 4.68
C SER A 35 2.34 12.59 3.37
N GLY A 36 1.94 13.86 3.43
CA GLY A 36 1.62 14.63 2.25
C GLY A 36 2.83 14.94 1.36
N GLU A 37 3.99 15.24 1.94
CA GLU A 37 5.24 15.41 1.20
C GLU A 37 5.67 14.10 0.57
N PHE A 38 5.63 13.01 1.33
CA PHE A 38 5.97 11.67 0.87
C PHE A 38 5.13 11.24 -0.34
N VAL A 39 3.81 11.39 -0.27
CA VAL A 39 2.91 11.03 -1.39
C VAL A 39 3.20 11.91 -2.61
N ARG A 40 3.40 13.21 -2.43
CA ARG A 40 3.76 14.10 -3.54
C ARG A 40 5.07 13.66 -4.21
N ASP A 41 6.07 13.26 -3.43
CA ASP A 41 7.35 12.80 -3.96
C ASP A 41 7.20 11.47 -4.71
N LEU A 42 6.32 10.56 -4.26
CA LEU A 42 5.99 9.33 -4.98
C LEU A 42 5.40 9.61 -6.38
N PHE A 43 4.56 10.64 -6.51
CA PHE A 43 4.01 11.03 -7.82
C PHE A 43 5.05 11.59 -8.78
N ASN A 44 6.12 12.17 -8.26
CA ASN A 44 7.22 12.73 -9.05
C ASN A 44 8.30 11.71 -9.41
N THR A 45 8.19 10.49 -8.91
CA THR A 45 9.12 9.38 -9.18
C THR A 45 8.40 8.24 -9.89
N GLU A 46 9.13 7.45 -10.66
CA GLU A 46 8.58 6.22 -11.26
C GLU A 46 8.36 5.10 -10.23
N ASN A 47 8.88 5.27 -9.03
CA ASN A 47 8.81 4.28 -7.97
C ASN A 47 7.53 4.43 -7.14
N ARG A 48 6.48 3.76 -7.56
CA ARG A 48 5.17 3.75 -6.89
C ARG A 48 5.09 2.66 -5.83
N MET A 49 5.79 2.83 -4.73
CA MET A 49 5.76 1.83 -3.66
C MET A 49 4.42 1.76 -2.90
N ILE A 50 3.60 2.80 -2.97
CA ILE A 50 2.25 2.81 -2.36
C ILE A 50 1.21 2.67 -3.45
N ASN A 51 0.27 1.74 -3.26
CA ASN A 51 -0.84 1.48 -4.16
C ASN A 51 -0.42 1.35 -5.64
N PRO A 52 0.53 0.47 -5.97
CA PRO A 52 1.08 0.36 -7.33
C PRO A 52 0.02 0.04 -8.39
N ARG A 53 -1.09 -0.56 -7.99
CA ARG A 53 -2.24 -0.90 -8.81
C ARG A 53 -3.16 0.30 -9.08
N GLY A 54 -2.99 1.41 -8.35
CA GLY A 54 -3.84 2.60 -8.38
C GLY A 54 -4.79 2.73 -7.20
N GLY A 55 -4.66 1.85 -6.20
CA GLY A 55 -5.50 1.84 -5.01
C GLY A 55 -6.98 1.56 -5.28
N LEU A 56 -7.83 1.83 -4.30
CA LEU A 56 -9.28 1.70 -4.42
C LEU A 56 -9.85 2.78 -5.36
N ILE A 57 -9.25 3.96 -5.35
CA ILE A 57 -9.67 5.08 -6.20
C ILE A 57 -9.47 4.74 -7.67
N GLY A 58 -8.32 4.16 -8.03
CA GLY A 58 -7.99 3.85 -9.43
C GLY A 58 -8.53 2.50 -9.92
N ALA A 59 -8.52 1.48 -9.06
CA ALA A 59 -8.87 0.10 -9.43
C ALA A 59 -10.28 -0.33 -9.05
N GLY A 60 -11.02 0.51 -8.29
CA GLY A 60 -12.35 0.20 -7.77
C GLY A 60 -12.33 -0.44 -6.38
N HIS A 61 -13.48 -0.41 -5.72
CA HIS A 61 -13.64 -0.87 -4.36
C HIS A 61 -14.85 -1.80 -4.18
N PRO A 62 -14.81 -3.04 -4.72
CA PRO A 62 -15.80 -4.06 -4.38
C PRO A 62 -15.56 -4.54 -2.95
N LEU A 63 -16.40 -4.12 -2.01
CA LEU A 63 -16.18 -4.19 -0.55
C LEU A 63 -15.66 -5.54 -0.05
N GLY A 64 -16.26 -6.64 -0.49
CA GLY A 64 -15.85 -7.98 -0.07
C GLY A 64 -14.58 -8.52 -0.77
N ALA A 65 -14.12 -7.87 -1.84
CA ALA A 65 -13.00 -8.35 -2.66
C ALA A 65 -11.74 -7.50 -2.55
N THR A 66 -11.83 -6.28 -2.02
CA THR A 66 -10.71 -5.32 -1.99
C THR A 66 -9.50 -5.87 -1.26
N GLY A 67 -9.66 -6.41 -0.06
CA GLY A 67 -8.54 -6.98 0.70
C GLY A 67 -7.86 -8.14 -0.03
N ILE A 68 -8.64 -8.96 -0.73
CA ILE A 68 -8.11 -10.07 -1.55
C ILE A 68 -7.30 -9.49 -2.72
N SER A 69 -7.84 -8.50 -3.42
CA SER A 69 -7.14 -7.91 -4.57
C SER A 69 -5.86 -7.16 -4.19
N GLN A 70 -5.84 -6.51 -3.04
CA GLN A 70 -4.62 -5.90 -2.48
C GLN A 70 -3.57 -6.98 -2.18
N THR A 71 -3.99 -8.08 -1.55
CA THR A 71 -3.09 -9.22 -1.26
C THR A 71 -2.53 -9.85 -2.52
N ILE A 72 -3.35 -10.02 -3.56
CA ILE A 72 -2.91 -10.53 -4.87
C ILE A 72 -1.88 -9.60 -5.50
N GLU A 73 -2.10 -8.29 -5.48
CA GLU A 73 -1.12 -7.34 -6.03
C GLU A 73 0.23 -7.46 -5.31
N ILE A 74 0.25 -7.41 -3.98
CA ILE A 74 1.49 -7.53 -3.20
C ILE A 74 2.18 -8.87 -3.48
N ALA A 75 1.45 -9.99 -3.48
CA ALA A 75 2.01 -11.30 -3.79
C ALA A 75 2.58 -11.37 -5.22
N THR A 76 1.93 -10.71 -6.17
CA THR A 76 2.36 -10.67 -7.57
C THR A 76 3.64 -9.81 -7.72
N GLN A 77 3.69 -8.67 -7.03
CA GLN A 77 4.87 -7.81 -6.95
C GLN A 77 6.07 -8.56 -6.37
N LEU A 78 5.90 -9.21 -5.23
CA LEU A 78 6.98 -9.98 -4.58
C LEU A 78 7.49 -11.13 -5.45
N ARG A 79 6.63 -11.74 -6.27
CA ARG A 79 7.00 -12.80 -7.23
C ARG A 79 7.62 -12.29 -8.53
N GLY A 80 7.75 -10.98 -8.71
CA GLY A 80 8.28 -10.40 -9.94
C GLY A 80 7.38 -10.57 -11.17
N LYS A 81 6.04 -10.64 -10.96
CA LYS A 81 5.06 -10.95 -12.02
C LYS A 81 4.06 -9.82 -12.28
N SER A 82 4.35 -8.61 -11.83
CA SER A 82 3.45 -7.44 -11.99
C SER A 82 3.61 -6.69 -13.32
N GLU A 83 4.32 -7.30 -14.29
CA GLU A 83 4.50 -6.76 -15.64
C GLU A 83 4.97 -5.29 -15.64
N LYS A 84 4.18 -4.40 -16.26
CA LYS A 84 4.50 -2.97 -16.37
C LYS A 84 4.48 -2.21 -15.03
N ARG A 85 3.87 -2.78 -13.99
CA ARG A 85 3.81 -2.18 -12.65
C ARG A 85 4.90 -2.72 -11.72
N GLN A 86 5.74 -3.62 -12.20
CA GLN A 86 6.76 -4.28 -11.38
C GLN A 86 7.72 -3.27 -10.77
N ILE A 87 7.84 -3.31 -9.44
CA ILE A 87 8.84 -2.58 -8.67
C ILE A 87 10.05 -3.50 -8.45
N SER A 88 11.24 -2.96 -8.61
CA SER A 88 12.48 -3.73 -8.50
C SER A 88 12.90 -3.96 -7.04
N ASN A 89 13.59 -5.07 -6.79
CA ASN A 89 14.25 -5.37 -5.51
C ASN A 89 13.32 -5.45 -4.30
N LEU A 90 12.12 -5.99 -4.49
CA LEU A 90 11.16 -6.19 -3.42
C LEU A 90 11.49 -7.43 -2.58
N LYS A 91 11.42 -7.28 -1.27
CA LYS A 91 11.53 -8.37 -0.30
C LYS A 91 10.31 -8.47 0.60
N THR A 92 9.78 -7.31 1.01
CA THR A 92 8.68 -7.24 1.98
C THR A 92 7.61 -6.32 1.47
N GLY A 93 6.38 -6.80 1.49
CA GLY A 93 5.18 -6.05 1.12
C GLY A 93 4.16 -6.00 2.25
N LEU A 94 3.38 -4.92 2.30
CA LEU A 94 2.36 -4.69 3.31
C LEU A 94 0.99 -4.51 2.64
N VAL A 95 -0.01 -5.10 3.25
CA VAL A 95 -1.43 -4.90 2.91
C VAL A 95 -2.13 -4.30 4.12
N HIS A 96 -2.81 -3.19 3.94
CA HIS A 96 -3.68 -2.60 4.95
C HIS A 96 -5.09 -2.46 4.38
N ASN A 97 -6.06 -2.99 5.11
CA ASN A 97 -7.48 -2.86 4.78
C ASN A 97 -8.27 -2.50 6.03
N MET A 98 -9.32 -1.69 5.89
CA MET A 98 -10.17 -1.32 7.00
C MET A 98 -11.66 -1.37 6.64
N SER A 99 -12.50 -1.49 7.66
CA SER A 99 -13.95 -1.39 7.52
C SER A 99 -14.41 0.01 7.15
N ALA A 100 -15.60 0.12 6.54
CA ALA A 100 -16.14 1.38 6.06
C ALA A 100 -16.19 2.50 7.12
N ALA A 101 -16.43 2.16 8.37
CA ALA A 101 -16.48 3.10 9.49
C ALA A 101 -15.14 3.27 10.24
N GLY A 102 -14.06 2.63 9.76
CA GLY A 102 -12.78 2.62 10.46
C GLY A 102 -12.78 1.89 11.81
N THR A 103 -13.83 1.10 12.10
CA THR A 103 -14.00 0.41 13.39
C THR A 103 -13.13 -0.83 13.52
N SER A 104 -12.63 -1.34 12.42
CA SER A 104 -11.69 -2.45 12.38
C SER A 104 -10.69 -2.25 11.25
N SER A 105 -9.48 -2.71 11.46
CA SER A 105 -8.39 -2.65 10.50
C SER A 105 -7.63 -3.97 10.53
N SER A 106 -7.17 -4.41 9.39
CA SER A 106 -6.27 -5.56 9.27
C SER A 106 -5.00 -5.15 8.53
N VAL A 107 -3.88 -5.62 9.04
CA VAL A 107 -2.57 -5.42 8.43
C VAL A 107 -1.93 -6.80 8.21
N MET A 108 -1.43 -7.02 7.02
CA MET A 108 -0.73 -8.24 6.66
C MET A 108 0.64 -7.87 6.07
N VAL A 109 1.66 -8.59 6.47
CA VAL A 109 3.00 -8.46 5.90
C VAL A 109 3.33 -9.74 5.16
N LEU A 110 3.81 -9.62 3.94
CA LEU A 110 4.25 -10.72 3.09
C LEU A 110 5.74 -10.55 2.79
N GLU A 111 6.47 -11.65 2.80
CA GLU A 111 7.90 -11.70 2.48
C GLU A 111 8.16 -12.73 1.38
N ASN A 112 9.21 -12.47 0.60
CA ASN A 112 9.70 -13.37 -0.44
C ASN A 112 11.05 -13.96 -0.04
#